data_b699f099d4af6404d8e30a43bd8229e6
#
_entry.id   b699f099d4af6404d8e30a43bd8229e6
#
_cell.length_a   1.000
_cell.length_b   1.000
_cell.length_c   1.000
_cell.angle_alpha   90.00
_cell.angle_beta   90.00
_cell.angle_gamma   90.00
#
_symmetry.space_group_name_H-M   'P 1'
#
loop_
_entity.id
_entity.type
_entity.pdbx_description
1 polymer ?
#
loop_
_entity_poly.entity_id
_entity_poly.type
_entity_poly.pdbx_seq_one_letter_code
_entity_poly.pdbx_strand_id
1 'polypeptide(L)'
;MGTVLEPHELQEPDGAAVEAFAGRAFGDVAGTMATVMCAVGDKLGLFTALDAGGPATAAELAARADVDERYALEWLRGLASAGYVEQAPDGRFALPPAHAAVLAREGGVMFLGGGYQELAGMLPLLGRLGEAFRHGGGIPQSAYDDDAYDGMARLTSAWFDHHLLGRWLPLLPDLEARLDAGASWADVGCGAGRAVIRLAEAYPRSTFVGYDAFPEQVERARRAAAAAGVGDRVRFETVDGAHGIPGTYDVVSTFDVVHDAADPGALVAGIRRALNDDGTYLLLEMNCADDPSANVGPLATVFYGFSLLYCMTTSLAHGGAGLGTCGCPAPVVRRLGEAAGFGSVRELPIDDVFNRFYELRV
;
A
#
# COMPACT_ATOMS: atom_id res chain seq x y z
N MET A 1 3.19 12.74 -41.22
CA MET A 1 4.62 12.79 -41.55
C MET A 1 5.36 12.42 -40.28
N GLY A 2 5.78 11.17 -40.13
CA GLY A 2 6.53 10.74 -38.97
C GLY A 2 7.94 11.27 -39.05
N THR A 3 8.36 11.96 -38.00
CA THR A 3 9.75 12.39 -37.83
C THR A 3 10.59 11.12 -37.65
N VAL A 4 11.32 10.71 -38.67
CA VAL A 4 12.34 9.68 -38.55
C VAL A 4 13.42 10.29 -37.68
N LEU A 5 13.62 9.76 -36.47
CA LEU A 5 14.77 10.11 -35.66
C LEU A 5 16.01 9.67 -36.43
N GLU A 6 16.86 10.62 -36.78
CA GLU A 6 18.18 10.35 -37.39
C GLU A 6 18.96 9.42 -36.43
N PRO A 7 19.76 8.46 -36.97
CA PRO A 7 20.63 7.67 -36.12
C PRO A 7 21.53 8.61 -35.31
N HIS A 8 21.39 8.59 -33.98
CA HIS A 8 22.36 9.25 -33.12
C HIS A 8 23.76 8.69 -33.51
N GLU A 9 24.62 9.49 -34.09
CA GLU A 9 26.03 9.21 -34.06
C GLU A 9 26.40 8.95 -32.60
N LEU A 10 26.85 7.74 -32.29
CA LEU A 10 27.29 7.34 -30.96
C LEU A 10 28.46 8.26 -30.57
N GLN A 11 28.15 9.41 -29.98
CA GLN A 11 29.18 10.24 -29.34
C GLN A 11 29.79 9.38 -28.23
N GLU A 12 31.12 9.34 -28.17
CA GLU A 12 31.80 8.73 -27.04
C GLU A 12 31.27 9.35 -25.75
N PRO A 13 30.80 8.55 -24.79
CA PRO A 13 30.19 9.08 -23.58
C PRO A 13 31.25 9.82 -22.76
N ASP A 14 30.87 10.97 -22.16
CA ASP A 14 31.72 11.67 -21.20
C ASP A 14 32.03 10.74 -20.02
N GLY A 15 33.31 10.45 -19.80
CA GLY A 15 33.79 9.54 -18.76
C GLY A 15 33.34 9.97 -17.36
N ALA A 16 33.34 11.26 -17.07
CA ALA A 16 32.85 11.76 -15.76
C ALA A 16 31.35 11.54 -15.57
N ALA A 17 30.56 11.70 -16.61
CA ALA A 17 29.13 11.42 -16.58
C ALA A 17 28.85 9.91 -16.39
N VAL A 18 29.66 9.04 -17.04
CA VAL A 18 29.57 7.59 -16.85
C VAL A 18 29.89 7.18 -15.40
N GLU A 19 30.96 7.70 -14.82
CA GLU A 19 31.36 7.42 -13.44
C GLU A 19 30.28 7.90 -12.44
N ALA A 20 29.75 9.09 -12.63
CA ALA A 20 28.69 9.63 -11.77
C ALA A 20 27.41 8.76 -11.82
N PHE A 21 26.99 8.34 -13.03
CA PHE A 21 25.83 7.47 -13.18
C PHE A 21 26.07 6.07 -12.61
N ALA A 22 27.24 5.50 -12.83
CA ALA A 22 27.62 4.20 -12.27
C ALA A 22 27.62 4.23 -10.73
N GLY A 23 28.11 5.31 -10.12
CA GLY A 23 28.05 5.52 -8.67
C GLY A 23 26.61 5.55 -8.15
N ARG A 24 25.71 6.26 -8.84
CA ARG A 24 24.28 6.27 -8.50
C ARG A 24 23.65 4.88 -8.64
N ALA A 25 23.86 4.21 -9.76
CA ALA A 25 23.32 2.87 -9.99
C ALA A 25 23.83 1.86 -8.96
N PHE A 26 25.10 1.97 -8.53
CA PHE A 26 25.65 1.15 -7.46
C PHE A 26 24.99 1.46 -6.11
N GLY A 27 24.70 2.72 -5.83
CA GLY A 27 23.93 3.14 -4.65
C GLY A 27 22.52 2.50 -4.61
N ASP A 28 21.84 2.44 -5.76
CA ASP A 28 20.52 1.80 -5.87
C ASP A 28 20.60 0.27 -5.61
N VAL A 29 21.67 -0.39 -6.09
CA VAL A 29 21.94 -1.81 -5.76
C VAL A 29 22.22 -1.97 -4.26
N ALA A 30 23.02 -1.10 -3.65
CA ALA A 30 23.28 -1.15 -2.21
C ALA A 30 22.00 -0.94 -1.39
N GLY A 31 21.13 0.00 -1.79
CA GLY A 31 19.80 0.19 -1.18
C GLY A 31 18.93 -1.06 -1.30
N THR A 32 18.95 -1.73 -2.44
CA THR A 32 18.25 -3.01 -2.65
C THR A 32 18.75 -4.08 -1.69
N MET A 33 20.08 -4.20 -1.49
CA MET A 33 20.65 -5.16 -0.53
C MET A 33 20.25 -4.81 0.92
N ALA A 34 20.21 -3.53 1.28
CA ALA A 34 19.72 -3.11 2.59
C ALA A 34 18.25 -3.49 2.77
N THR A 35 17.41 -3.29 1.76
CA THR A 35 15.99 -3.69 1.74
C THR A 35 15.81 -5.19 1.98
N VAL A 36 16.59 -6.03 1.28
CA VAL A 36 16.56 -7.49 1.48
C VAL A 36 16.95 -7.87 2.91
N MET A 37 17.99 -7.25 3.46
CA MET A 37 18.39 -7.47 4.85
C MET A 37 17.31 -6.98 5.84
N CYS A 38 16.62 -5.88 5.55
CA CYS A 38 15.50 -5.41 6.36
C CYS A 38 14.33 -6.40 6.33
N ALA A 39 13.98 -6.94 5.17
CA ALA A 39 12.93 -7.96 5.05
C ALA A 39 13.23 -9.21 5.87
N VAL A 40 14.49 -9.70 5.84
CA VAL A 40 14.93 -10.80 6.68
C VAL A 40 14.87 -10.45 8.17
N GLY A 41 15.30 -9.23 8.52
CA GLY A 41 15.29 -8.75 9.91
C GLY A 41 13.89 -8.60 10.48
N ASP A 42 12.95 -8.08 9.70
CA ASP A 42 11.53 -7.99 10.05
C ASP A 42 10.91 -9.39 10.23
N LYS A 43 11.08 -10.26 9.25
CA LYS A 43 10.54 -11.63 9.24
C LYS A 43 11.00 -12.47 10.43
N LEU A 44 12.25 -12.28 10.87
CA LEU A 44 12.87 -13.01 12.00
C LEU A 44 12.78 -12.24 13.33
N GLY A 45 12.17 -11.06 13.37
CA GLY A 45 12.03 -10.24 14.59
C GLY A 45 13.35 -9.69 15.12
N LEU A 46 14.40 -9.57 14.29
CA LEU A 46 15.73 -9.12 14.72
C LEU A 46 15.74 -7.67 15.19
N PHE A 47 15.00 -6.79 14.51
CA PHE A 47 14.84 -5.40 14.92
C PHE A 47 14.08 -5.28 16.24
N THR A 48 13.01 -6.04 16.41
CA THR A 48 12.23 -6.08 17.66
C THR A 48 13.07 -6.61 18.83
N ALA A 49 13.90 -7.64 18.59
CA ALA A 49 14.81 -8.19 19.58
C ALA A 49 15.91 -7.19 20.00
N LEU A 50 16.39 -6.34 19.07
CA LEU A 50 17.32 -5.25 19.38
C LEU A 50 16.63 -4.11 20.15
N ASP A 51 15.44 -3.69 19.74
CA ASP A 51 14.70 -2.59 20.41
C ASP A 51 14.32 -2.99 21.84
N ALA A 52 13.78 -4.18 22.04
CA ALA A 52 13.35 -4.66 23.35
C ALA A 52 14.51 -5.00 24.30
N GLY A 53 15.59 -5.60 23.77
CA GLY A 53 16.71 -6.09 24.58
C GLY A 53 17.88 -5.12 24.67
N GLY A 54 17.85 -3.98 23.98
CA GLY A 54 18.96 -3.02 23.91
C GLY A 54 20.20 -3.56 23.18
N PRO A 55 21.34 -2.85 23.26
CA PRO A 55 22.56 -3.19 22.55
C PRO A 55 23.02 -4.63 22.80
N ALA A 56 23.43 -5.32 21.72
CA ALA A 56 23.75 -6.74 21.76
C ALA A 56 24.99 -7.08 20.91
N THR A 57 25.75 -8.09 21.35
CA THR A 57 26.66 -8.82 20.46
C THR A 57 25.85 -9.70 19.49
N ALA A 58 26.52 -10.24 18.46
CA ALA A 58 25.85 -11.18 17.53
C ALA A 58 25.33 -12.42 18.25
N ALA A 59 26.10 -12.98 19.18
CA ALA A 59 25.71 -14.14 20.00
C ALA A 59 24.48 -13.84 20.87
N GLU A 60 24.42 -12.67 21.50
CA GLU A 60 23.28 -12.26 22.32
C GLU A 60 22.01 -12.04 21.45
N LEU A 61 22.13 -11.39 20.27
CA LEU A 61 21.01 -11.23 19.36
C LEU A 61 20.52 -12.58 18.82
N ALA A 62 21.45 -13.44 18.41
CA ALA A 62 21.15 -14.79 17.94
C ALA A 62 20.34 -15.59 18.98
N ALA A 63 20.76 -15.53 20.24
CA ALA A 63 20.06 -16.19 21.34
C ALA A 63 18.66 -15.57 21.62
N ARG A 64 18.49 -14.23 21.45
CA ARG A 64 17.19 -13.56 21.64
C ARG A 64 16.17 -13.90 20.55
N ALA A 65 16.64 -14.07 19.30
CA ALA A 65 15.80 -14.26 18.13
C ALA A 65 15.76 -15.72 17.65
N ASP A 66 16.43 -16.64 18.34
CA ASP A 66 16.53 -18.06 17.97
C ASP A 66 17.06 -18.28 16.53
N VAL A 67 18.18 -17.61 16.22
CA VAL A 67 18.84 -17.69 14.90
C VAL A 67 20.31 -18.08 15.04
N ASP A 68 20.93 -18.44 13.94
CA ASP A 68 22.37 -18.77 13.90
C ASP A 68 23.23 -17.50 14.10
N GLU A 69 24.25 -17.59 14.96
CA GLU A 69 25.14 -16.45 15.32
C GLU A 69 25.89 -15.89 14.12
N ARG A 70 26.34 -16.78 13.18
CA ARG A 70 27.13 -16.33 12.02
C ARG A 70 26.26 -15.49 11.07
N TYR A 71 24.99 -15.90 10.86
CA TYR A 71 24.03 -15.12 10.09
C TYR A 71 23.65 -13.80 10.77
N ALA A 72 23.42 -13.83 12.09
CA ALA A 72 23.17 -12.62 12.87
C ALA A 72 24.34 -11.62 12.78
N LEU A 73 25.59 -12.10 12.85
CA LEU A 73 26.77 -11.23 12.72
C LEU A 73 26.89 -10.60 11.33
N GLU A 74 26.63 -11.37 10.24
CA GLU A 74 26.69 -10.84 8.89
C GLU A 74 25.60 -9.79 8.66
N TRP A 75 24.38 -10.08 9.12
CA TRP A 75 23.25 -9.17 9.04
C TRP A 75 23.53 -7.86 9.80
N LEU A 76 24.02 -7.93 11.03
CA LEU A 76 24.39 -6.76 11.84
C LEU A 76 25.47 -5.91 11.14
N ARG A 77 26.51 -6.52 10.60
CA ARG A 77 27.57 -5.82 9.87
C ARG A 77 27.06 -5.19 8.59
N GLY A 78 26.22 -5.90 7.84
CA GLY A 78 25.60 -5.39 6.63
C GLY A 78 24.73 -4.17 6.90
N LEU A 79 23.87 -4.23 7.91
CA LEU A 79 23.03 -3.10 8.29
C LEU A 79 23.79 -1.97 8.99
N ALA A 80 24.89 -2.25 9.69
CA ALA A 80 25.76 -1.22 10.21
C ALA A 80 26.49 -0.46 9.09
N SER A 81 26.95 -1.18 8.05
CA SER A 81 27.57 -0.53 6.87
C SER A 81 26.57 0.34 6.10
N ALA A 82 25.28 0.01 6.14
CA ALA A 82 24.20 0.78 5.53
C ALA A 82 23.64 1.89 6.47
N GLY A 83 24.11 1.99 7.72
CA GLY A 83 23.68 3.01 8.67
C GLY A 83 22.33 2.73 9.34
N TYR A 84 21.82 1.50 9.28
CA TYR A 84 20.54 1.12 9.91
C TYR A 84 20.68 0.76 11.38
N VAL A 85 21.82 0.17 11.76
CA VAL A 85 22.21 -0.09 13.15
C VAL A 85 23.56 0.54 13.44
N GLU A 86 23.85 0.83 14.70
CA GLU A 86 25.13 1.39 15.14
C GLU A 86 25.98 0.31 15.76
N GLN A 87 27.29 0.30 15.46
CA GLN A 87 28.26 -0.56 16.11
C GLN A 87 29.11 0.23 17.09
N ALA A 88 29.10 -0.19 18.35
CA ALA A 88 29.94 0.38 19.41
C ALA A 88 31.37 -0.20 19.39
N PRO A 89 32.37 0.51 19.97
CA PRO A 89 33.76 0.03 20.03
C PRO A 89 33.96 -1.30 20.77
N ASP A 90 33.05 -1.65 21.66
CA ASP A 90 33.05 -2.92 22.42
C ASP A 90 32.46 -4.10 21.58
N GLY A 91 32.12 -3.86 20.32
CA GLY A 91 31.60 -4.87 19.42
C GLY A 91 30.08 -5.13 19.51
N ARG A 92 29.36 -4.37 20.35
CA ARG A 92 27.90 -4.42 20.42
C ARG A 92 27.26 -3.62 19.32
N PHE A 93 26.08 -4.04 18.91
CA PHE A 93 25.24 -3.34 17.94
C PHE A 93 23.98 -2.82 18.61
N ALA A 94 23.57 -1.62 18.24
CA ALA A 94 22.39 -0.94 18.78
C ALA A 94 21.45 -0.51 17.66
N LEU A 95 20.16 -0.57 17.91
CA LEU A 95 19.14 0.05 17.06
C LEU A 95 18.78 1.41 17.66
N PRO A 96 19.13 2.53 17.01
CA PRO A 96 18.76 3.86 17.50
C PRO A 96 17.25 4.00 17.67
N PRO A 97 16.75 4.74 18.70
CA PRO A 97 15.31 4.89 18.92
C PRO A 97 14.52 5.43 17.73
N ALA A 98 15.12 6.33 16.93
CA ALA A 98 14.51 6.82 15.69
C ALA A 98 14.39 5.73 14.63
N HIS A 99 15.39 4.86 14.49
CA HIS A 99 15.35 3.74 13.55
C HIS A 99 14.39 2.64 14.04
N ALA A 100 14.31 2.43 15.36
CA ALA A 100 13.35 1.49 15.95
C ALA A 100 11.89 1.87 15.63
N ALA A 101 11.56 3.16 15.59
CA ALA A 101 10.22 3.62 15.20
C ALA A 101 9.83 3.22 13.76
N VAL A 102 10.83 3.04 12.90
CA VAL A 102 10.64 2.69 11.47
C VAL A 102 10.73 1.17 11.26
N LEU A 103 11.58 0.47 12.02
CA LEU A 103 11.99 -0.91 11.72
C LEU A 103 11.47 -1.96 12.71
N ALA A 104 11.12 -1.56 13.96
CA ALA A 104 10.81 -2.50 15.03
C ALA A 104 9.43 -2.31 15.66
N ARG A 105 8.87 -1.08 15.61
CA ARG A 105 7.66 -0.73 16.36
C ARG A 105 6.45 -0.75 15.46
N GLU A 106 5.89 -1.94 15.30
CA GLU A 106 4.71 -2.17 14.48
C GLU A 106 3.51 -1.33 14.96
N GLY A 107 2.67 -0.89 14.02
CA GLY A 107 1.54 -0.01 14.27
C GLY A 107 1.89 1.48 14.41
N GLY A 108 3.17 1.84 14.39
CA GLY A 108 3.59 3.25 14.32
C GLY A 108 3.37 3.84 12.92
N VAL A 109 3.06 5.14 12.83
CA VAL A 109 2.80 5.85 11.55
C VAL A 109 3.97 5.74 10.56
N MET A 110 5.19 5.62 11.06
CA MET A 110 6.41 5.54 10.23
C MET A 110 6.95 4.12 10.07
N PHE A 111 6.21 3.11 10.54
CA PHE A 111 6.66 1.73 10.46
C PHE A 111 6.68 1.22 9.01
N LEU A 112 7.81 0.68 8.56
CA LEU A 112 8.03 0.20 7.20
C LEU A 112 8.19 -1.33 7.10
N GLY A 113 8.11 -2.09 8.20
CA GLY A 113 8.27 -3.54 8.19
C GLY A 113 7.31 -4.23 7.19
N GLY A 114 6.05 -3.76 7.13
CA GLY A 114 5.08 -4.24 6.15
C GLY A 114 5.53 -4.05 4.71
N GLY A 115 6.11 -2.90 4.37
CA GLY A 115 6.62 -2.64 3.01
C GLY A 115 7.82 -3.53 2.62
N TYR A 116 8.69 -3.86 3.57
CA TYR A 116 9.77 -4.83 3.31
C TYR A 116 9.22 -6.24 3.11
N GLN A 117 8.22 -6.65 3.89
CA GLN A 117 7.56 -7.94 3.74
C GLN A 117 6.81 -8.04 2.40
N GLU A 118 6.02 -7.02 2.06
CA GLU A 118 5.29 -6.93 0.79
C GLU A 118 6.23 -7.06 -0.42
N LEU A 119 7.32 -6.30 -0.43
CA LEU A 119 8.30 -6.37 -1.50
C LEU A 119 8.94 -7.75 -1.60
N ALA A 120 9.28 -8.40 -0.46
CA ALA A 120 9.83 -9.75 -0.45
C ALA A 120 8.86 -10.78 -1.06
N GLY A 121 7.55 -10.64 -0.86
CA GLY A 121 6.52 -11.48 -1.48
C GLY A 121 6.35 -11.23 -2.99
N MET A 122 6.67 -10.03 -3.48
CA MET A 122 6.55 -9.69 -4.91
C MET A 122 7.78 -10.08 -5.75
N LEU A 123 8.99 -9.96 -5.19
CA LEU A 123 10.25 -10.21 -5.93
C LEU A 123 10.35 -11.61 -6.59
N PRO A 124 9.82 -12.70 -6.03
CA PRO A 124 9.84 -14.02 -6.69
C PRO A 124 9.14 -14.03 -8.04
N LEU A 125 8.28 -13.05 -8.33
CA LEU A 125 7.49 -12.97 -9.56
C LEU A 125 8.20 -12.24 -10.72
N LEU A 126 9.44 -11.76 -10.54
CA LEU A 126 10.19 -11.05 -11.59
C LEU A 126 10.29 -11.81 -12.91
N GLY A 127 10.38 -13.15 -12.86
CA GLY A 127 10.37 -13.97 -14.06
C GLY A 127 9.05 -13.87 -14.83
N ARG A 128 7.90 -13.88 -14.13
CA ARG A 128 6.58 -13.70 -14.74
C ARG A 128 6.39 -12.29 -15.27
N LEU A 129 6.90 -11.29 -14.56
CA LEU A 129 6.89 -9.91 -15.02
C LEU A 129 7.66 -9.78 -16.34
N GLY A 130 8.83 -10.42 -16.47
CA GLY A 130 9.60 -10.44 -17.71
C GLY A 130 8.82 -11.06 -18.89
N GLU A 131 8.01 -12.08 -18.64
CA GLU A 131 7.12 -12.66 -19.68
C GLU A 131 5.97 -11.69 -20.04
N ALA A 132 5.39 -10.99 -19.05
CA ALA A 132 4.37 -9.97 -19.31
C ALA A 132 4.90 -8.81 -20.15
N PHE A 133 6.16 -8.41 -19.97
CA PHE A 133 6.81 -7.39 -20.82
C PHE A 133 6.94 -7.85 -22.29
N ARG A 134 7.11 -9.15 -22.55
CA ARG A 134 7.28 -9.69 -23.90
C ARG A 134 5.96 -9.95 -24.62
N HIS A 135 4.94 -10.40 -23.87
CA HIS A 135 3.75 -11.00 -24.44
C HIS A 135 2.47 -10.24 -24.09
N GLY A 136 2.56 -9.21 -23.28
CA GLY A 136 1.38 -8.54 -22.70
C GLY A 136 0.70 -9.42 -21.63
N GLY A 137 -0.52 -9.03 -21.22
CA GLY A 137 -1.19 -9.61 -20.07
C GLY A 137 -0.58 -9.10 -18.77
N GLY A 138 -0.67 -9.90 -17.70
CA GLY A 138 -0.17 -9.50 -16.39
C GLY A 138 0.00 -10.69 -15.45
N ILE A 139 0.19 -10.39 -14.16
CA ILE A 139 0.34 -11.37 -13.09
C ILE A 139 -0.93 -11.34 -12.25
N PRO A 140 -1.74 -12.41 -12.21
CA PRO A 140 -2.98 -12.41 -11.44
C PRO A 140 -2.68 -12.41 -9.93
N GLN A 141 -3.60 -11.86 -9.15
CA GLN A 141 -3.51 -11.77 -7.69
C GLN A 141 -3.25 -13.13 -7.03
N SER A 142 -3.80 -14.21 -7.57
CA SER A 142 -3.58 -15.58 -7.07
C SER A 142 -2.14 -16.08 -7.20
N ALA A 143 -1.26 -15.34 -7.85
CA ALA A 143 0.16 -15.70 -7.97
C ALA A 143 1.02 -15.19 -6.81
N TYR A 144 0.52 -14.24 -6.03
CA TYR A 144 1.21 -13.67 -4.89
C TYR A 144 0.97 -14.53 -3.66
N ASP A 145 1.97 -14.60 -2.80
CA ASP A 145 1.92 -15.35 -1.55
C ASP A 145 1.37 -14.52 -0.37
N ASP A 146 1.33 -15.16 0.79
CA ASP A 146 0.86 -14.51 2.01
C ASP A 146 1.76 -13.34 2.44
N ASP A 147 3.09 -13.40 2.20
CA ASP A 147 4.01 -12.30 2.55
C ASP A 147 3.66 -11.00 1.81
N ALA A 148 3.23 -11.08 0.53
CA ALA A 148 2.80 -9.89 -0.21
C ALA A 148 1.56 -9.24 0.41
N TYR A 149 0.52 -10.03 0.71
CA TYR A 149 -0.75 -9.51 1.25
C TYR A 149 -0.66 -9.10 2.73
N ASP A 150 0.05 -9.86 3.55
CA ASP A 150 0.27 -9.51 4.95
C ASP A 150 1.13 -8.25 5.06
N GLY A 151 2.15 -8.14 4.19
CA GLY A 151 2.98 -6.94 4.09
C GLY A 151 2.18 -5.70 3.74
N MET A 152 1.34 -5.75 2.72
CA MET A 152 0.43 -4.67 2.32
C MET A 152 -0.51 -4.27 3.46
N ALA A 153 -1.14 -5.25 4.12
CA ALA A 153 -2.04 -4.99 5.24
C ALA A 153 -1.31 -4.35 6.44
N ARG A 154 -0.07 -4.73 6.73
CA ARG A 154 0.77 -4.13 7.78
C ARG A 154 1.22 -2.72 7.42
N LEU A 155 1.61 -2.48 6.17
CA LEU A 155 2.05 -1.17 5.68
C LEU A 155 0.93 -0.13 5.77
N THR A 156 -0.28 -0.50 5.34
CA THR A 156 -1.44 0.41 5.30
C THR A 156 -2.17 0.51 6.65
N SER A 157 -1.91 -0.39 7.61
CA SER A 157 -2.61 -0.43 8.89
C SER A 157 -2.55 0.90 9.65
N ALA A 158 -1.40 1.57 9.63
CA ALA A 158 -1.20 2.84 10.33
C ALA A 158 -2.12 3.96 9.79
N TRP A 159 -2.50 3.93 8.51
CA TRP A 159 -3.43 4.91 7.92
C TRP A 159 -4.80 4.81 8.58
N PHE A 160 -5.31 3.60 8.74
CA PHE A 160 -6.62 3.36 9.35
C PHE A 160 -6.59 3.54 10.87
N ASP A 161 -5.50 3.15 11.52
CA ASP A 161 -5.37 3.25 12.98
C ASP A 161 -5.18 4.70 13.46
N HIS A 162 -4.48 5.53 12.68
CA HIS A 162 -4.10 6.87 13.10
C HIS A 162 -4.80 7.98 12.31
N HIS A 163 -5.09 7.77 11.02
CA HIS A 163 -5.59 8.84 10.17
C HIS A 163 -7.10 8.76 9.91
N LEU A 164 -7.68 7.58 9.73
CA LEU A 164 -9.10 7.45 9.38
C LEU A 164 -10.01 8.18 10.36
N LEU A 165 -9.94 7.85 11.65
CA LEU A 165 -10.80 8.43 12.68
C LEU A 165 -10.30 9.78 13.19
N GLY A 166 -8.98 9.96 13.28
CA GLY A 166 -8.39 11.15 13.93
C GLY A 166 -8.12 12.32 12.99
N ARG A 167 -8.06 12.10 11.68
CA ARG A 167 -7.67 13.14 10.70
C ARG A 167 -8.61 13.23 9.51
N TRP A 168 -9.05 12.12 8.94
CA TRP A 168 -9.81 12.12 7.69
C TRP A 168 -11.31 12.34 7.92
N LEU A 169 -11.94 11.56 8.79
CA LEU A 169 -13.36 11.73 9.13
C LEU A 169 -13.70 13.11 9.73
N PRO A 170 -12.89 13.73 10.60
CA PRO A 170 -13.15 15.09 11.08
C PRO A 170 -13.23 16.17 9.99
N LEU A 171 -12.77 15.90 8.76
CA LEU A 171 -12.98 16.79 7.61
C LEU A 171 -14.42 16.71 7.06
N LEU A 172 -15.22 15.77 7.56
CA LEU A 172 -16.58 15.45 7.13
C LEU A 172 -17.54 15.41 8.33
N PRO A 173 -17.73 16.52 9.07
CA PRO A 173 -18.48 16.53 10.34
C PRO A 173 -19.93 16.07 10.19
N ASP A 174 -20.57 16.32 9.05
CA ASP A 174 -21.92 15.84 8.78
C ASP A 174 -21.98 14.32 8.66
N LEU A 175 -20.95 13.72 8.06
CA LEU A 175 -20.81 12.28 7.93
C LEU A 175 -20.55 11.63 9.30
N GLU A 176 -19.68 12.21 10.10
CA GLU A 176 -19.38 11.75 11.45
C GLU A 176 -20.66 11.75 12.32
N ALA A 177 -21.46 12.81 12.26
CA ALA A 177 -22.76 12.88 12.95
C ALA A 177 -23.76 11.81 12.47
N ARG A 178 -23.77 11.47 11.16
CA ARG A 178 -24.59 10.39 10.61
C ARG A 178 -24.13 9.03 11.13
N LEU A 179 -22.83 8.78 11.20
CA LEU A 179 -22.27 7.54 11.76
C LEU A 179 -22.63 7.38 13.24
N ASP A 180 -22.61 8.45 14.01
CA ASP A 180 -23.05 8.46 15.39
C ASP A 180 -24.55 8.19 15.54
N ALA A 181 -25.36 8.65 14.61
CA ALA A 181 -26.81 8.41 14.61
C ALA A 181 -27.19 7.00 14.15
N GLY A 182 -26.36 6.34 13.36
CA GLY A 182 -26.57 5.02 12.76
C GLY A 182 -26.69 5.14 11.24
N ALA A 183 -25.59 4.92 10.53
CA ALA A 183 -25.52 4.90 9.07
C ALA A 183 -25.10 3.52 8.55
N SER A 184 -25.34 3.27 7.27
CA SER A 184 -24.87 2.09 6.55
C SER A 184 -23.63 2.42 5.71
N TRP A 185 -22.56 1.64 5.85
CA TRP A 185 -21.30 1.84 5.14
C TRP A 185 -20.85 0.56 4.44
N ALA A 186 -20.49 0.68 3.17
CA ALA A 186 -19.81 -0.37 2.43
C ALA A 186 -18.39 0.05 2.06
N ASP A 187 -17.42 -0.83 2.25
CA ASP A 187 -16.03 -0.66 1.81
C ASP A 187 -15.73 -1.65 0.69
N VAL A 188 -15.38 -1.16 -0.49
CA VAL A 188 -15.17 -1.98 -1.69
C VAL A 188 -13.68 -2.10 -1.96
N GLY A 189 -13.20 -3.34 -2.12
CA GLY A 189 -11.78 -3.67 -2.09
C GLY A 189 -11.25 -3.60 -0.65
N CYS A 190 -12.02 -4.13 0.32
CA CYS A 190 -11.75 -3.97 1.75
C CYS A 190 -10.49 -4.70 2.24
N GLY A 191 -9.88 -5.56 1.43
CA GLY A 191 -8.73 -6.37 1.81
C GLY A 191 -8.95 -7.12 3.13
N ALA A 192 -8.03 -6.98 4.07
CA ALA A 192 -8.13 -7.57 5.40
C ALA A 192 -9.14 -6.87 6.35
N GLY A 193 -9.93 -5.92 5.85
CA GLY A 193 -11.06 -5.29 6.56
C GLY A 193 -10.68 -4.24 7.60
N ARG A 194 -9.44 -3.73 7.59
CA ARG A 194 -8.94 -2.84 8.66
C ARG A 194 -9.78 -1.58 8.83
N ALA A 195 -10.11 -0.88 7.73
CA ALA A 195 -10.92 0.33 7.77
C ALA A 195 -12.30 0.06 8.39
N VAL A 196 -12.97 -0.98 7.90
CA VAL A 196 -14.32 -1.36 8.35
C VAL A 196 -14.34 -1.77 9.83
N ILE A 197 -13.33 -2.49 10.29
CA ILE A 197 -13.18 -2.89 11.68
C ILE A 197 -13.01 -1.67 12.58
N ARG A 198 -12.11 -0.73 12.23
CA ARG A 198 -11.89 0.51 13.00
C ARG A 198 -13.16 1.38 13.08
N LEU A 199 -13.89 1.47 11.97
CA LEU A 199 -15.18 2.17 11.94
C LEU A 199 -16.23 1.49 12.84
N ALA A 200 -16.32 0.16 12.80
CA ALA A 200 -17.25 -0.59 13.63
C ALA A 200 -16.94 -0.50 15.13
N GLU A 201 -15.67 -0.43 15.51
CA GLU A 201 -15.26 -0.17 16.89
C GLU A 201 -15.71 1.21 17.36
N ALA A 202 -15.54 2.25 16.50
CA ALA A 202 -15.83 3.64 16.86
C ALA A 202 -17.32 3.98 16.83
N TYR A 203 -18.08 3.39 15.89
CA TYR A 203 -19.50 3.77 15.65
C TYR A 203 -20.46 2.56 15.85
N PRO A 204 -20.79 2.21 17.11
CA PRO A 204 -21.55 0.99 17.42
C PRO A 204 -23.00 1.01 16.95
N ARG A 205 -23.55 2.18 16.56
CA ARG A 205 -24.92 2.29 16.03
C ARG A 205 -24.99 2.12 14.52
N SER A 206 -23.86 2.22 13.83
CA SER A 206 -23.76 2.07 12.37
C SER A 206 -23.57 0.60 11.97
N THR A 207 -23.88 0.29 10.73
CA THR A 207 -23.70 -1.04 10.13
C THR A 207 -22.66 -0.99 9.04
N PHE A 208 -21.84 -2.03 8.97
CA PHE A 208 -20.69 -2.06 8.08
C PHE A 208 -20.64 -3.34 7.27
N VAL A 209 -20.23 -3.22 6.01
CA VAL A 209 -19.92 -4.37 5.15
C VAL A 209 -18.64 -4.10 4.36
N GLY A 210 -17.76 -5.08 4.28
CA GLY A 210 -16.59 -5.09 3.40
C GLY A 210 -16.83 -6.02 2.23
N TYR A 211 -16.51 -5.56 1.04
CA TYR A 211 -16.54 -6.32 -0.19
C TYR A 211 -15.12 -6.44 -0.74
N ASP A 212 -14.74 -7.64 -1.15
CA ASP A 212 -13.49 -7.88 -1.86
C ASP A 212 -13.69 -8.95 -2.93
N ALA A 213 -12.98 -8.83 -4.04
CA ALA A 213 -13.07 -9.81 -5.13
C ALA A 213 -12.38 -11.14 -4.77
N PHE A 214 -11.48 -11.14 -3.79
CA PHE A 214 -10.66 -12.30 -3.42
C PHE A 214 -11.17 -12.97 -2.15
N PRO A 215 -11.64 -14.24 -2.23
CA PRO A 215 -12.14 -14.98 -1.08
C PRO A 215 -11.16 -15.06 0.08
N GLU A 216 -9.86 -15.15 -0.22
CA GLU A 216 -8.79 -15.21 0.78
C GLU A 216 -8.72 -13.93 1.63
N GLN A 217 -8.91 -12.76 1.02
CA GLN A 217 -8.96 -11.49 1.75
C GLN A 217 -10.21 -11.40 2.63
N VAL A 218 -11.35 -11.83 2.12
CA VAL A 218 -12.61 -11.91 2.87
C VAL A 218 -12.46 -12.79 4.12
N GLU A 219 -11.80 -13.94 4.00
CA GLU A 219 -11.55 -14.81 5.15
C GLU A 219 -10.54 -14.20 6.15
N ARG A 220 -9.53 -13.45 5.68
CA ARG A 220 -8.62 -12.67 6.54
C ARG A 220 -9.40 -11.60 7.31
N ALA A 221 -10.27 -10.85 6.63
CA ALA A 221 -11.10 -9.81 7.22
C ALA A 221 -12.06 -10.37 8.29
N ARG A 222 -12.71 -11.52 8.02
CA ARG A 222 -13.59 -12.20 8.99
C ARG A 222 -12.83 -12.60 10.25
N ARG A 223 -11.64 -13.19 10.10
CA ARG A 223 -10.79 -13.52 11.26
C ARG A 223 -10.38 -12.29 12.05
N ALA A 224 -9.97 -11.22 11.36
CA ALA A 224 -9.59 -9.97 12.00
C ALA A 224 -10.75 -9.32 12.77
N ALA A 225 -11.95 -9.28 12.19
CA ALA A 225 -13.17 -8.78 12.86
C ALA A 225 -13.56 -9.60 14.09
N ALA A 226 -13.45 -10.93 14.00
CA ALA A 226 -13.69 -11.80 15.14
C ALA A 226 -12.69 -11.55 16.28
N ALA A 227 -11.39 -11.38 15.94
CA ALA A 227 -10.35 -11.06 16.91
C ALA A 227 -10.54 -9.68 17.56
N ALA A 228 -11.07 -8.69 16.82
CA ALA A 228 -11.42 -7.37 17.32
C ALA A 228 -12.75 -7.32 18.09
N GLY A 229 -13.51 -8.42 18.15
CA GLY A 229 -14.79 -8.50 18.87
C GLY A 229 -15.94 -7.73 18.18
N VAL A 230 -15.84 -7.47 16.87
CA VAL A 230 -16.88 -6.78 16.07
C VAL A 230 -17.51 -7.67 15.00
N GLY A 231 -17.22 -8.97 15.01
CA GLY A 231 -17.65 -9.92 13.99
C GLY A 231 -19.15 -10.08 13.82
N ASP A 232 -19.96 -9.71 14.80
CA ASP A 232 -21.42 -9.71 14.77
C ASP A 232 -22.03 -8.43 14.14
N ARG A 233 -21.23 -7.38 13.99
CA ARG A 233 -21.64 -6.05 13.46
C ARG A 233 -21.08 -5.73 12.10
N VAL A 234 -20.11 -6.52 11.64
CA VAL A 234 -19.44 -6.33 10.34
C VAL A 234 -19.65 -7.59 9.50
N ARG A 235 -20.06 -7.40 8.26
CA ARG A 235 -20.14 -8.50 7.27
C ARG A 235 -19.01 -8.33 6.26
N PHE A 236 -18.47 -9.46 5.80
CA PHE A 236 -17.51 -9.49 4.70
C PHE A 236 -17.99 -10.50 3.66
N GLU A 237 -18.06 -10.05 2.40
CA GLU A 237 -18.61 -10.83 1.30
C GLU A 237 -17.68 -10.78 0.08
N THR A 238 -17.55 -11.92 -0.61
CA THR A 238 -16.76 -11.98 -1.85
C THR A 238 -17.58 -11.41 -2.99
N VAL A 239 -17.24 -10.20 -3.44
CA VAL A 239 -17.94 -9.49 -4.52
C VAL A 239 -16.92 -8.70 -5.34
N ASP A 240 -16.94 -8.86 -6.66
CA ASP A 240 -16.23 -7.97 -7.58
C ASP A 240 -17.07 -6.70 -7.79
N GLY A 241 -16.60 -5.59 -7.25
CA GLY A 241 -17.27 -4.29 -7.30
C GLY A 241 -17.52 -3.76 -8.72
N ALA A 242 -16.74 -4.19 -9.73
CA ALA A 242 -16.97 -3.82 -11.13
C ALA A 242 -18.29 -4.38 -11.67
N HIS A 243 -18.79 -5.48 -11.12
CA HIS A 243 -20.09 -6.07 -11.45
C HIS A 243 -21.24 -5.48 -10.63
N GLY A 244 -20.95 -4.53 -9.73
CA GLY A 244 -21.88 -3.89 -8.80
C GLY A 244 -21.84 -4.52 -7.43
N ILE A 245 -22.28 -3.75 -6.43
CA ILE A 245 -22.32 -4.19 -5.02
C ILE A 245 -23.77 -4.35 -4.56
N PRO A 246 -24.06 -5.38 -3.73
CA PRO A 246 -25.41 -5.62 -3.24
C PRO A 246 -25.89 -4.54 -2.27
N GLY A 247 -27.15 -4.13 -2.36
CA GLY A 247 -27.77 -3.19 -1.43
C GLY A 247 -27.56 -1.73 -1.77
N THR A 248 -27.96 -0.85 -0.83
CA THR A 248 -27.75 0.60 -0.89
C THR A 248 -27.22 1.10 0.44
N TYR A 249 -26.41 2.15 0.39
CA TYR A 249 -25.62 2.63 1.52
C TYR A 249 -25.65 4.15 1.63
N ASP A 250 -25.51 4.63 2.84
CA ASP A 250 -25.28 6.05 3.10
C ASP A 250 -23.87 6.47 2.73
N VAL A 251 -22.92 5.53 2.87
CA VAL A 251 -21.52 5.74 2.54
C VAL A 251 -20.98 4.51 1.81
N VAL A 252 -20.22 4.75 0.74
CA VAL A 252 -19.35 3.75 0.16
C VAL A 252 -17.93 4.28 0.17
N SER A 253 -16.95 3.43 0.46
CA SER A 253 -15.52 3.78 0.37
C SER A 253 -14.76 2.85 -0.56
N THR A 254 -13.67 3.37 -1.10
CA THR A 254 -12.53 2.61 -1.65
C THR A 254 -11.25 3.24 -1.13
N PHE A 255 -10.35 2.42 -0.65
CA PHE A 255 -9.06 2.85 -0.14
C PHE A 255 -7.96 2.17 -0.95
N ASP A 256 -7.34 2.89 -1.87
CA ASP A 256 -6.32 2.40 -2.80
C ASP A 256 -6.79 1.24 -3.69
N VAL A 257 -7.91 1.41 -4.39
CA VAL A 257 -8.56 0.33 -5.15
C VAL A 257 -8.81 0.69 -6.60
N VAL A 258 -9.19 1.94 -6.91
CA VAL A 258 -9.68 2.30 -8.26
C VAL A 258 -8.57 2.20 -9.30
N HIS A 259 -7.35 2.50 -8.94
CA HIS A 259 -6.19 2.38 -9.84
C HIS A 259 -5.80 0.91 -10.14
N ASP A 260 -6.21 -0.03 -9.27
CA ASP A 260 -6.00 -1.48 -9.45
C ASP A 260 -7.13 -2.16 -10.23
N ALA A 261 -8.30 -1.52 -10.29
CA ALA A 261 -9.49 -2.12 -10.86
C ALA A 261 -9.29 -2.46 -12.36
N ALA A 262 -9.82 -3.60 -12.77
CA ALA A 262 -9.83 -3.98 -14.18
C ALA A 262 -10.70 -3.00 -15.01
N ASP A 263 -11.85 -2.62 -14.48
CA ASP A 263 -12.73 -1.59 -15.08
C ASP A 263 -13.06 -0.52 -14.03
N PRO A 264 -12.22 0.53 -13.91
CA PRO A 264 -12.46 1.63 -12.98
C PRO A 264 -13.78 2.36 -13.21
N GLY A 265 -14.20 2.47 -14.47
CA GLY A 265 -15.46 3.13 -14.85
C GLY A 265 -16.66 2.33 -14.36
N ALA A 266 -16.69 1.03 -14.60
CA ALA A 266 -17.75 0.13 -14.12
C ALA A 266 -17.80 0.09 -12.59
N LEU A 267 -16.64 0.07 -11.90
CA LEU A 267 -16.54 0.11 -10.45
C LEU A 267 -17.17 1.39 -9.89
N VAL A 268 -16.74 2.56 -10.34
CA VAL A 268 -17.25 3.85 -9.84
C VAL A 268 -18.74 4.04 -10.16
N ALA A 269 -19.19 3.58 -11.34
CA ALA A 269 -20.62 3.57 -11.71
C ALA A 269 -21.42 2.57 -10.85
N GLY A 270 -20.85 1.43 -10.49
CA GLY A 270 -21.43 0.44 -9.57
C GLY A 270 -21.63 1.03 -8.18
N ILE A 271 -20.62 1.70 -7.67
CA ILE A 271 -20.66 2.43 -6.39
C ILE A 271 -21.74 3.50 -6.40
N ARG A 272 -21.83 4.32 -7.48
CA ARG A 272 -22.85 5.35 -7.61
C ARG A 272 -24.27 4.78 -7.52
N ARG A 273 -24.52 3.62 -8.12
CA ARG A 273 -25.83 2.93 -8.05
C ARG A 273 -26.16 2.38 -6.68
N ALA A 274 -25.15 2.06 -5.89
CA ALA A 274 -25.31 1.52 -4.53
C ALA A 274 -25.38 2.61 -3.44
N LEU A 275 -25.33 3.87 -3.81
CA LEU A 275 -25.52 4.98 -2.87
C LEU A 275 -27.00 5.39 -2.80
N ASN A 276 -27.45 5.70 -1.58
CA ASN A 276 -28.71 6.38 -1.32
C ASN A 276 -28.70 7.78 -1.99
N ASP A 277 -29.87 8.44 -2.11
CA ASP A 277 -30.02 9.72 -2.82
C ASP A 277 -29.15 10.86 -2.22
N ASP A 278 -28.86 10.80 -0.93
CA ASP A 278 -27.96 11.73 -0.22
C ASP A 278 -26.62 11.06 0.17
N GLY A 279 -26.29 9.96 -0.49
CA GLY A 279 -25.12 9.14 -0.19
C GLY A 279 -23.80 9.82 -0.56
N THR A 280 -22.75 9.34 0.09
CA THR A 280 -21.37 9.85 -0.09
C THR A 280 -20.45 8.71 -0.49
N TYR A 281 -19.65 8.92 -1.53
CA TYR A 281 -18.54 8.05 -1.87
C TYR A 281 -17.22 8.69 -1.40
N LEU A 282 -16.47 7.95 -0.60
CA LEU A 282 -15.14 8.33 -0.13
C LEU A 282 -14.09 7.54 -0.90
N LEU A 283 -13.25 8.24 -1.63
CA LEU A 283 -12.23 7.64 -2.47
C LEU A 283 -10.85 8.10 -2.00
N LEU A 284 -10.02 7.17 -1.54
CA LEU A 284 -8.61 7.39 -1.26
C LEU A 284 -7.79 6.82 -2.40
N GLU A 285 -6.82 7.59 -2.90
CA GLU A 285 -5.91 7.19 -3.97
C GLU A 285 -4.51 7.73 -3.71
N MET A 286 -3.54 7.17 -4.41
CA MET A 286 -2.14 7.58 -4.27
C MET A 286 -1.94 9.04 -4.65
N ASN A 287 -1.09 9.74 -3.90
CA ASN A 287 -0.75 11.14 -4.14
C ASN A 287 0.19 11.29 -5.33
N CYS A 288 -0.36 11.21 -6.53
CA CYS A 288 0.36 11.37 -7.79
C CYS A 288 0.10 12.74 -8.39
N ALA A 289 1.08 13.26 -9.14
CA ALA A 289 0.92 14.51 -9.87
C ALA A 289 -0.14 14.36 -10.98
N ASP A 290 -0.85 15.45 -11.27
CA ASP A 290 -1.86 15.51 -12.32
C ASP A 290 -1.26 15.31 -13.73
N ASP A 291 -0.03 15.78 -13.93
CA ASP A 291 0.80 15.51 -15.11
C ASP A 291 1.77 14.36 -14.77
N PRO A 292 1.69 13.21 -15.47
CA PRO A 292 2.61 12.09 -15.23
C PRO A 292 4.09 12.44 -15.32
N SER A 293 4.47 13.44 -16.12
CA SER A 293 5.88 13.88 -16.25
C SER A 293 6.42 14.56 -15.00
N ALA A 294 5.54 15.01 -14.10
CA ALA A 294 5.91 15.60 -12.81
C ALA A 294 6.11 14.56 -11.69
N ASN A 295 5.75 13.29 -11.93
CA ASN A 295 6.04 12.20 -11.00
C ASN A 295 7.52 11.82 -11.07
N VAL A 296 8.34 12.50 -10.29
CA VAL A 296 9.79 12.31 -10.22
C VAL A 296 10.29 12.14 -8.79
N GLY A 297 11.47 11.56 -8.63
CA GLY A 297 12.11 11.37 -7.33
C GLY A 297 11.76 10.04 -6.64
N PRO A 298 12.24 9.83 -5.40
CA PRO A 298 12.20 8.54 -4.73
C PRO A 298 10.77 7.98 -4.54
N LEU A 299 9.81 8.81 -4.15
CA LEU A 299 8.43 8.38 -3.94
C LEU A 299 7.78 7.91 -5.24
N ALA A 300 7.92 8.67 -6.32
CA ALA A 300 7.42 8.28 -7.62
C ALA A 300 8.08 6.98 -8.13
N THR A 301 9.38 6.80 -7.87
CA THR A 301 10.09 5.55 -8.20
C THR A 301 9.47 4.35 -7.47
N VAL A 302 9.15 4.51 -6.18
CA VAL A 302 8.47 3.46 -5.39
C VAL A 302 7.09 3.18 -5.97
N PHE A 303 6.29 4.20 -6.27
CA PHE A 303 4.95 4.02 -6.84
C PHE A 303 4.98 3.31 -8.19
N TYR A 304 5.86 3.70 -9.11
CA TYR A 304 6.02 2.99 -10.39
C TYR A 304 6.56 1.57 -10.21
N GLY A 305 7.40 1.33 -9.20
CA GLY A 305 7.86 -0.01 -8.84
C GLY A 305 6.71 -0.91 -8.39
N PHE A 306 5.90 -0.46 -7.44
CA PHE A 306 4.69 -1.18 -7.01
C PHE A 306 3.68 -1.33 -8.15
N SER A 307 3.52 -0.32 -9.00
CA SER A 307 2.66 -0.40 -10.19
C SER A 307 3.05 -1.58 -11.09
N LEU A 308 4.34 -1.71 -11.40
CA LEU A 308 4.86 -2.81 -12.22
C LEU A 308 4.74 -4.17 -11.52
N LEU A 309 5.03 -4.21 -10.21
CA LEU A 309 5.08 -5.46 -9.44
C LEU A 309 3.70 -5.93 -9.00
N TYR A 310 2.70 -5.03 -8.92
CA TYR A 310 1.35 -5.38 -8.43
C TYR A 310 0.24 -4.64 -9.19
N CYS A 311 0.04 -3.33 -8.97
CA CYS A 311 -1.20 -2.62 -9.35
C CYS A 311 -1.54 -2.74 -10.85
N MET A 312 -0.63 -2.32 -11.71
CA MET A 312 -0.85 -2.37 -13.16
C MET A 312 -0.93 -3.80 -13.67
N THR A 313 -0.02 -4.67 -13.23
CA THR A 313 0.09 -6.02 -13.76
C THR A 313 -1.09 -6.91 -13.36
N THR A 314 -1.66 -6.72 -12.17
CA THR A 314 -2.84 -7.46 -11.72
C THR A 314 -4.10 -7.03 -12.49
N SER A 315 -4.28 -5.74 -12.73
CA SER A 315 -5.35 -5.23 -13.59
C SER A 315 -5.26 -5.82 -15.00
N LEU A 316 -4.08 -5.78 -15.63
CA LEU A 316 -3.84 -6.32 -16.96
C LEU A 316 -4.04 -7.84 -17.05
N ALA A 317 -3.80 -8.59 -15.98
CA ALA A 317 -4.05 -10.04 -15.93
C ALA A 317 -5.53 -10.39 -16.12
N HIS A 318 -6.42 -9.47 -15.78
CA HIS A 318 -7.87 -9.60 -15.97
C HIS A 318 -8.37 -8.87 -17.23
N GLY A 319 -7.49 -8.49 -18.15
CA GLY A 319 -7.83 -7.74 -19.35
C GLY A 319 -8.27 -6.30 -19.06
N GLY A 320 -7.87 -5.77 -17.91
CA GLY A 320 -8.29 -4.47 -17.42
C GLY A 320 -7.52 -3.28 -17.99
N ALA A 321 -7.86 -2.09 -17.49
CA ALA A 321 -7.32 -0.82 -17.95
C ALA A 321 -5.83 -0.63 -17.64
N GLY A 322 -5.31 -1.29 -16.61
CA GLY A 322 -3.91 -1.20 -16.20
C GLY A 322 -3.49 0.21 -15.81
N LEU A 323 -4.34 0.95 -15.08
CA LEU A 323 -4.04 2.33 -14.66
C LEU A 323 -2.75 2.38 -13.86
N GLY A 324 -2.59 1.45 -12.91
CA GLY A 324 -1.44 1.36 -12.01
C GLY A 324 -1.41 2.49 -10.98
N THR A 325 -0.48 2.38 -10.04
CA THR A 325 -0.40 3.21 -8.83
C THR A 325 -0.50 4.72 -9.07
N CYS A 326 0.12 5.24 -10.13
CA CYS A 326 0.03 6.67 -10.49
C CYS A 326 -1.06 6.97 -11.53
N GLY A 327 -1.95 6.03 -11.82
CA GLY A 327 -2.92 6.15 -12.91
C GLY A 327 -4.25 6.81 -12.54
N CYS A 328 -4.45 7.15 -11.25
CA CYS A 328 -5.70 7.76 -10.77
C CYS A 328 -5.48 9.15 -10.12
N PRO A 329 -4.78 10.11 -10.80
CA PRO A 329 -4.65 11.48 -10.30
C PRO A 329 -5.99 12.23 -10.31
N ALA A 330 -6.05 13.42 -9.72
CA ALA A 330 -7.28 14.21 -9.56
C ALA A 330 -8.09 14.40 -10.85
N PRO A 331 -7.51 14.67 -12.04
CA PRO A 331 -8.29 14.76 -13.28
C PRO A 331 -8.98 13.45 -13.65
N VAL A 332 -8.37 12.29 -13.36
CA VAL A 332 -8.94 10.97 -13.63
C VAL A 332 -10.10 10.70 -12.67
N VAL A 333 -9.92 10.97 -11.37
CA VAL A 333 -10.99 10.84 -10.35
C VAL A 333 -12.21 11.69 -10.74
N ARG A 334 -12.01 12.95 -11.14
CA ARG A 334 -13.11 13.83 -11.58
C ARG A 334 -13.83 13.24 -12.79
N ARG A 335 -13.10 12.82 -13.82
CA ARG A 335 -13.68 12.23 -15.03
C ARG A 335 -14.50 10.96 -14.72
N LEU A 336 -13.97 10.08 -13.86
CA LEU A 336 -14.69 8.86 -13.47
C LEU A 336 -15.95 9.20 -12.67
N GLY A 337 -15.89 10.15 -11.73
CA GLY A 337 -17.02 10.59 -10.93
C GLY A 337 -18.12 11.24 -11.80
N GLU A 338 -17.74 12.15 -12.68
CA GLU A 338 -18.67 12.80 -13.63
C GLU A 338 -19.34 11.79 -14.57
N ALA A 339 -18.55 10.87 -15.13
CA ALA A 339 -19.06 9.82 -16.00
C ALA A 339 -20.03 8.86 -15.28
N ALA A 340 -19.82 8.63 -14.00
CA ALA A 340 -20.72 7.82 -13.15
C ALA A 340 -21.97 8.58 -12.68
N GLY A 341 -22.07 9.89 -12.91
CA GLY A 341 -23.21 10.71 -12.54
C GLY A 341 -23.20 11.23 -11.10
N PHE A 342 -22.02 11.42 -10.51
CA PHE A 342 -21.91 12.16 -9.25
C PHE A 342 -22.13 13.65 -9.49
N GLY A 343 -22.87 14.30 -8.59
CA GLY A 343 -23.18 15.74 -8.65
C GLY A 343 -22.00 16.62 -8.27
N SER A 344 -21.07 16.11 -7.45
CA SER A 344 -19.85 16.81 -7.08
C SER A 344 -18.69 15.86 -6.79
N VAL A 345 -17.47 16.31 -7.09
CA VAL A 345 -16.20 15.67 -6.74
C VAL A 345 -15.32 16.69 -6.06
N ARG A 346 -15.04 16.50 -4.79
CA ARG A 346 -14.24 17.39 -3.96
C ARG A 346 -13.02 16.68 -3.40
N GLU A 347 -11.85 17.22 -3.61
CA GLU A 347 -10.63 16.78 -2.92
C GLU A 347 -10.62 17.33 -1.51
N LEU A 348 -10.36 16.47 -0.52
CA LEU A 348 -10.28 16.83 0.89
C LEU A 348 -8.84 17.24 1.22
N PRO A 349 -8.65 18.27 2.06
CA PRO A 349 -7.33 18.82 2.37
C PRO A 349 -6.60 17.95 3.41
N ILE A 350 -6.30 16.71 3.08
CA ILE A 350 -5.41 15.89 3.89
C ILE A 350 -3.96 16.28 3.59
N ASP A 351 -3.18 16.53 4.63
CA ASP A 351 -1.74 16.72 4.53
C ASP A 351 -1.08 15.33 4.63
N ASP A 352 -1.07 14.62 3.49
CA ASP A 352 -0.55 13.26 3.42
C ASP A 352 0.40 13.10 2.23
N VAL A 353 1.56 12.49 2.47
CA VAL A 353 2.61 12.31 1.46
C VAL A 353 2.22 11.22 0.46
N PHE A 354 1.53 10.19 0.92
CA PHE A 354 1.20 9.00 0.13
C PHE A 354 -0.15 9.10 -0.54
N ASN A 355 -1.12 9.80 0.07
CA ASN A 355 -2.52 9.69 -0.29
C ASN A 355 -3.15 11.04 -0.64
N ARG A 356 -4.14 10.99 -1.55
CA ARG A 356 -5.17 12.02 -1.78
C ARG A 356 -6.53 11.45 -1.42
N PHE A 357 -7.39 12.26 -0.87
CA PHE A 357 -8.69 11.83 -0.41
C PHE A 357 -9.79 12.67 -1.04
N TYR A 358 -10.83 12.01 -1.55
CA TYR A 358 -11.91 12.66 -2.27
C TYR A 358 -13.26 12.29 -1.68
N GLU A 359 -14.15 13.27 -1.68
CA GLU A 359 -15.57 13.11 -1.43
C GLU A 359 -16.34 13.32 -2.73
N LEU A 360 -17.14 12.32 -3.10
CA LEU A 360 -18.06 12.39 -4.23
C LEU A 360 -19.49 12.30 -3.69
N ARG A 361 -20.36 13.22 -4.09
CA ARG A 361 -21.77 13.24 -3.67
C ARG A 361 -22.70 12.97 -4.84
N VAL A 362 -23.81 12.31 -4.48
CA VAL A 362 -24.91 11.97 -5.41
C VAL A 362 -25.57 13.21 -5.97
#